data_6b8eaf2015cb8d7cacf943fb482af488
#
_entry.id   6b8eaf2015cb8d7cacf943fb482af488
#
_cell.length_a   1.000
_cell.length_b   1.000
_cell.length_c   1.000
_cell.angle_alpha   90.00
_cell.angle_beta   90.00
_cell.angle_gamma   90.00
#
_symmetry.space_group_name_H-M   'P 1'
#
loop_
_entity.id
_entity.type
_entity.pdbx_description
1 polymer ?
#
loop_
_entity_poly.entity_id
_entity_poly.type
_entity_poly.pdbx_seq_one_letter_code
_entity_poly.pdbx_strand_id
1 'polypeptide(L)'
;MSSTYYVTRKGMAVLAQKQRALVEELEHATRAMGHSASLDNDLRENPEFMQLRTKVTYELPGKIAELGGVMRLARLINDAEYIRHKDFHEVLPGLEVELESDDGDVRLHSILGYEEGNPQKGIVSYLSPVGEELMHKSVGDDVMLPARGKRVSYQIVAIRLSPHLE
;
A
#
# COMPACT_ATOMS: atom_id res chain seq x y z
N MET A 1 -16.53 -10.90 -6.96
CA MET A 1 -15.96 -11.04 -5.61
C MET A 1 -15.41 -9.69 -5.17
N SER A 2 -15.86 -9.21 -4.04
CA SER A 2 -15.27 -7.99 -3.48
C SER A 2 -13.92 -8.32 -2.87
N SER A 3 -12.86 -7.75 -3.42
CA SER A 3 -11.52 -7.88 -2.85
C SER A 3 -11.47 -7.09 -1.55
N THR A 4 -11.00 -7.72 -0.49
CA THR A 4 -10.76 -7.04 0.80
C THR A 4 -9.34 -6.51 0.79
N TYR A 5 -9.16 -5.27 1.21
CA TYR A 5 -7.84 -4.68 1.43
C TYR A 5 -7.53 -4.63 2.91
N TYR A 6 -6.31 -4.93 3.29
CA TYR A 6 -5.84 -4.81 4.67
C TYR A 6 -4.96 -3.58 4.79
N VAL A 7 -5.23 -2.74 5.78
CA VAL A 7 -4.47 -1.51 6.05
C VAL A 7 -4.32 -1.34 7.56
N THR A 8 -3.24 -0.70 7.98
CA THR A 8 -3.10 -0.25 9.37
C THR A 8 -3.93 1.02 9.59
N ARG A 9 -4.17 1.40 10.85
CA ARG A 9 -4.81 2.70 11.16
C ARG A 9 -4.03 3.86 10.56
N LYS A 10 -2.71 3.83 10.65
CA LYS A 10 -1.84 4.83 10.01
C LYS A 10 -2.02 4.83 8.50
N GLY A 11 -2.03 3.65 7.89
CA GLY A 11 -2.23 3.50 6.45
C GLY A 11 -3.57 4.06 6.00
N MET A 12 -4.64 3.79 6.74
CA MET A 12 -5.96 4.35 6.43
C MET A 12 -5.95 5.88 6.51
N ALA A 13 -5.30 6.45 7.53
CA ALA A 13 -5.17 7.90 7.66
C ALA A 13 -4.40 8.52 6.48
N VAL A 14 -3.33 7.84 6.02
CA VAL A 14 -2.56 8.26 4.84
C VAL A 14 -3.43 8.22 3.58
N LEU A 15 -4.21 7.16 3.37
CA LEU A 15 -5.12 7.06 2.22
C LEU A 15 -6.18 8.16 2.24
N ALA A 16 -6.76 8.43 3.41
CA ALA A 16 -7.74 9.50 3.57
C ALA A 16 -7.14 10.87 3.24
N GLN A 17 -5.91 11.11 3.67
CA GLN A 17 -5.21 12.36 3.37
C GLN A 17 -4.88 12.49 1.88
N LYS A 18 -4.43 11.41 1.25
CA LYS A 18 -4.20 11.38 -0.20
C LYS A 18 -5.48 11.70 -0.98
N GLN A 19 -6.62 11.13 -0.57
CA GLN A 19 -7.90 11.39 -1.22
C GLN A 19 -8.30 12.86 -1.07
N ARG A 20 -8.15 13.44 0.12
CA ARG A 20 -8.41 14.88 0.32
C ARG A 20 -7.52 15.74 -0.57
N ALA A 21 -6.23 15.42 -0.67
CA ALA A 21 -5.30 16.13 -1.53
C ALA A 21 -5.70 16.08 -3.01
N LEU A 22 -6.17 14.92 -3.47
CA LEU A 22 -6.67 14.77 -4.84
C LEU A 22 -7.95 15.58 -5.09
N VAL A 23 -8.85 15.64 -4.11
CA VAL A 23 -10.07 16.47 -4.20
C VAL A 23 -9.70 17.94 -4.27
N GLU A 24 -8.76 18.41 -3.45
CA GLU A 24 -8.28 19.81 -3.49
C GLU A 24 -7.60 20.11 -4.83
N GLU A 25 -6.81 19.20 -5.34
CA GLU A 25 -6.19 19.33 -6.66
C GLU A 25 -7.25 19.43 -7.77
N LEU A 26 -8.32 18.63 -7.68
CA LEU A 26 -9.44 18.67 -8.62
C LEU A 26 -10.14 20.04 -8.58
N GLU A 27 -10.41 20.56 -7.40
CA GLU A 27 -11.01 21.88 -7.23
C GLU A 27 -10.12 22.98 -7.81
N HIS A 28 -8.83 22.90 -7.55
CA HIS A 28 -7.84 23.86 -8.09
C HIS A 28 -7.77 23.77 -9.61
N ALA A 29 -7.67 22.58 -10.18
CA ALA A 29 -7.62 22.36 -11.63
C ALA A 29 -8.92 22.83 -12.32
N THR A 30 -10.07 22.62 -11.68
CA THR A 30 -11.36 23.08 -12.19
C THR A 30 -11.41 24.60 -12.29
N ARG A 31 -10.92 25.30 -11.26
CA ARG A 31 -10.83 26.77 -11.30
C ARG A 31 -9.84 27.25 -12.36
N ALA A 32 -8.68 26.61 -12.47
CA ALA A 32 -7.68 26.94 -13.48
C ALA A 32 -8.22 26.73 -14.91
N MET A 33 -8.99 25.65 -15.12
CA MET A 33 -9.65 25.38 -16.40
C MET A 33 -10.64 26.48 -16.77
N GLY A 34 -11.46 26.91 -15.81
CA GLY A 34 -12.39 28.03 -16.01
C GLY A 34 -11.67 29.33 -16.35
N HIS A 35 -10.56 29.61 -15.68
CA HIS A 35 -9.75 30.81 -15.97
C HIS A 35 -9.13 30.73 -17.38
N SER A 36 -8.55 29.60 -17.76
CA SER A 36 -7.97 29.38 -19.08
C SER A 36 -9.02 29.56 -20.18
N ALA A 37 -10.23 29.04 -19.98
CA ALA A 37 -11.34 29.20 -20.90
C ALA A 37 -11.77 30.67 -21.07
N SER A 38 -11.64 31.48 -20.02
CA SER A 38 -12.01 32.91 -20.09
C SER A 38 -10.99 33.78 -20.84
N LEU A 39 -9.74 33.31 -20.94
CA LEU A 39 -8.66 34.04 -21.61
C LEU A 39 -8.63 33.80 -23.13
N ASP A 40 -9.14 32.70 -23.60
CA ASP A 40 -9.10 32.30 -25.01
C ASP A 40 -10.45 31.76 -25.45
N ASN A 41 -11.03 32.37 -26.45
CA ASN A 41 -12.35 31.99 -26.99
C ASN A 41 -12.28 30.69 -27.81
N ASP A 42 -11.14 30.34 -28.36
CA ASP A 42 -10.98 29.08 -29.10
C ASP A 42 -10.39 28.00 -28.22
N LEU A 43 -11.26 27.29 -27.51
CA LEU A 43 -10.86 26.22 -26.61
C LEU A 43 -10.21 25.03 -27.33
N ARG A 44 -10.42 24.87 -28.63
CA ARG A 44 -9.82 23.78 -29.41
C ARG A 44 -8.34 23.97 -29.62
N GLU A 45 -7.88 25.21 -29.70
CA GLU A 45 -6.49 25.57 -29.92
C GLU A 45 -5.77 25.96 -28.63
N ASN A 46 -6.41 25.83 -27.47
CA ASN A 46 -5.85 26.14 -26.17
C ASN A 46 -5.28 24.86 -25.52
N PRO A 47 -3.95 24.60 -25.62
CA PRO A 47 -3.35 23.38 -25.08
C PRO A 47 -3.50 23.27 -23.54
N GLU A 48 -3.40 24.39 -22.83
CA GLU A 48 -3.57 24.42 -21.37
C GLU A 48 -4.99 23.99 -20.97
N PHE A 49 -6.00 24.53 -21.63
CA PHE A 49 -7.38 24.14 -21.40
C PHE A 49 -7.61 22.65 -21.66
N MET A 50 -7.06 22.12 -22.74
CA MET A 50 -7.21 20.72 -23.12
C MET A 50 -6.56 19.78 -22.08
N GLN A 51 -5.38 20.14 -21.58
CA GLN A 51 -4.71 19.37 -20.51
C GLN A 51 -5.52 19.40 -19.23
N LEU A 52 -5.97 20.58 -18.81
CA LEU A 52 -6.79 20.75 -17.60
C LEU A 52 -8.12 19.98 -17.72
N ARG A 53 -8.73 20.02 -18.90
CA ARG A 53 -9.98 19.28 -19.16
C ARG A 53 -9.80 17.79 -18.97
N THR A 54 -8.72 17.20 -19.48
CA THR A 54 -8.41 15.77 -19.32
C THR A 54 -8.21 15.44 -17.85
N LYS A 55 -7.45 16.26 -17.12
CA LYS A 55 -7.18 16.10 -15.70
C LYS A 55 -8.45 16.16 -14.87
N VAL A 56 -9.32 17.14 -15.12
CA VAL A 56 -10.56 17.37 -14.37
C VAL A 56 -11.63 16.32 -14.70
N THR A 57 -11.73 15.90 -15.95
CA THR A 57 -12.80 15.01 -16.41
C THR A 57 -12.50 13.54 -16.15
N TYR A 58 -11.26 13.12 -16.31
CA TYR A 58 -10.90 11.69 -16.29
C TYR A 58 -9.87 11.33 -15.25
N GLU A 59 -8.75 12.02 -15.21
CA GLU A 59 -7.58 11.60 -14.43
C GLU A 59 -7.82 11.69 -12.91
N LEU A 60 -8.17 12.86 -12.41
CA LEU A 60 -8.39 13.07 -10.97
C LEU A 60 -9.63 12.35 -10.44
N PRO A 61 -10.80 12.42 -11.13
CA PRO A 61 -11.97 11.66 -10.67
C PRO A 61 -11.69 10.15 -10.62
N GLY A 62 -10.95 9.61 -11.58
CA GLY A 62 -10.56 8.20 -11.60
C GLY A 62 -9.71 7.81 -10.39
N LYS A 63 -8.70 8.60 -10.07
CA LYS A 63 -7.83 8.38 -8.90
C LYS A 63 -8.60 8.50 -7.59
N ILE A 64 -9.49 9.47 -7.48
CA ILE A 64 -10.33 9.67 -6.28
C ILE A 64 -11.25 8.46 -6.08
N ALA A 65 -11.89 7.99 -7.15
CA ALA A 65 -12.78 6.84 -7.10
C ALA A 65 -12.04 5.56 -6.73
N GLU A 66 -10.84 5.34 -7.27
CA GLU A 66 -10.00 4.19 -6.97
C GLU A 66 -9.64 4.14 -5.48
N LEU A 67 -9.15 5.26 -4.92
CA LEU A 67 -8.85 5.36 -3.50
C LEU A 67 -10.08 5.16 -2.63
N GLY A 68 -11.21 5.75 -3.02
CA GLY A 68 -12.49 5.57 -2.33
C GLY A 68 -12.93 4.11 -2.30
N GLY A 69 -12.73 3.40 -3.41
CA GLY A 69 -13.01 1.97 -3.51
C GLY A 69 -12.15 1.13 -2.57
N VAL A 70 -10.85 1.40 -2.54
CA VAL A 70 -9.92 0.73 -1.62
C VAL A 70 -10.33 0.98 -0.17
N MET A 71 -10.58 2.23 0.20
CA MET A 71 -10.96 2.61 1.57
C MET A 71 -12.28 1.96 2.02
N ARG A 72 -13.26 1.88 1.11
CA ARG A 72 -14.55 1.24 1.40
C ARG A 72 -14.42 -0.25 1.67
N LEU A 73 -13.51 -0.93 0.98
CA LEU A 73 -13.28 -2.36 1.10
C LEU A 73 -12.16 -2.70 2.09
N ALA A 74 -11.59 -1.68 2.75
CA ALA A 74 -10.49 -1.86 3.67
C ALA A 74 -10.94 -2.41 5.02
N ARG A 75 -10.07 -3.27 5.59
CA ARG A 75 -10.20 -3.74 6.96
C ARG A 75 -8.94 -3.37 7.71
N LEU A 76 -9.12 -2.88 8.94
CA LEU A 76 -8.00 -2.45 9.76
C LEU A 76 -7.28 -3.67 10.35
N ILE A 77 -6.00 -3.79 10.06
CA ILE A 77 -5.14 -4.84 10.62
C ILE A 77 -5.13 -4.79 12.13
N ASN A 78 -5.10 -3.59 12.70
CA ASN A 78 -5.10 -3.35 14.15
C ASN A 78 -6.30 -3.97 14.86
N ASP A 79 -7.44 -4.13 14.18
CA ASP A 79 -8.67 -4.63 14.75
C ASP A 79 -8.89 -6.13 14.49
N ALA A 80 -7.95 -6.79 13.80
CA ALA A 80 -8.03 -8.23 13.56
C ALA A 80 -7.90 -9.01 14.88
N GLU A 81 -8.71 -10.06 15.01
CA GLU A 81 -8.76 -10.86 16.24
C GLU A 81 -7.39 -11.45 16.61
N TYR A 82 -6.66 -11.99 15.62
CA TYR A 82 -5.37 -12.63 15.85
C TYR A 82 -4.30 -11.67 16.40
N ILE A 83 -4.43 -10.37 16.21
CA ILE A 83 -3.47 -9.37 16.73
C ILE A 83 -3.38 -9.41 18.26
N ARG A 84 -4.43 -9.88 18.91
CA ARG A 84 -4.49 -9.98 20.38
C ARG A 84 -3.91 -11.27 20.93
N HIS A 85 -3.52 -12.20 20.04
CA HIS A 85 -2.94 -13.46 20.46
C HIS A 85 -1.52 -13.25 20.99
N LYS A 86 -1.07 -14.18 21.85
CA LYS A 86 0.29 -14.15 22.41
C LYS A 86 1.31 -14.81 21.50
N ASP A 87 0.89 -15.85 20.80
CA ASP A 87 1.73 -16.64 19.91
C ASP A 87 1.16 -16.63 18.49
N PHE A 88 2.05 -16.59 17.53
CA PHE A 88 1.69 -16.56 16.12
C PHE A 88 2.34 -17.74 15.40
N HIS A 89 1.55 -18.50 14.66
CA HIS A 89 2.00 -19.70 13.95
C HIS A 89 2.00 -19.54 12.43
N GLU A 90 1.31 -18.54 11.94
CA GLU A 90 1.12 -18.26 10.52
C GLU A 90 1.40 -16.79 10.22
N VAL A 91 2.05 -16.52 9.09
CA VAL A 91 2.33 -15.15 8.67
C VAL A 91 1.05 -14.49 8.17
N LEU A 92 0.65 -13.43 8.85
CA LEU A 92 -0.53 -12.62 8.54
C LEU A 92 -0.17 -11.12 8.59
N PRO A 93 -0.99 -10.24 7.99
CA PRO A 93 -0.72 -8.80 8.05
C PRO A 93 -0.66 -8.29 9.50
N GLY A 94 0.30 -7.43 9.79
CA GLY A 94 0.55 -6.90 11.13
C GLY A 94 1.61 -7.64 11.91
N LEU A 95 2.15 -8.72 11.35
CA LEU A 95 3.17 -9.53 11.99
C LEU A 95 4.56 -9.28 11.39
N GLU A 96 5.57 -9.48 12.22
CA GLU A 96 6.97 -9.46 11.79
C GLU A 96 7.49 -10.88 11.70
N VAL A 97 8.21 -11.17 10.61
CA VAL A 97 8.78 -12.47 10.33
C VAL A 97 10.30 -12.37 10.43
N GLU A 98 10.90 -13.23 11.23
CA GLU A 98 12.35 -13.40 11.28
C GLU A 98 12.75 -14.56 10.40
N LEU A 99 13.69 -14.29 9.49
CA LEU A 99 14.17 -15.21 8.48
C LEU A 99 15.66 -15.44 8.65
N GLU A 100 16.10 -16.67 8.46
CA GLU A 100 17.53 -17.02 8.52
C GLU A 100 17.89 -17.89 7.32
N SER A 101 18.98 -17.53 6.62
CA SER A 101 19.54 -18.33 5.55
C SER A 101 20.55 -19.34 6.09
N ASP A 102 20.94 -20.32 5.25
CA ASP A 102 21.96 -21.31 5.60
C ASP A 102 23.33 -20.68 5.93
N ASP A 103 23.60 -19.50 5.35
CA ASP A 103 24.81 -18.72 5.60
C ASP A 103 24.77 -17.91 6.90
N GLY A 104 23.64 -17.95 7.62
CA GLY A 104 23.46 -17.19 8.86
C GLY A 104 23.00 -15.73 8.63
N ASP A 105 22.62 -15.35 7.41
CA ASP A 105 22.02 -14.04 7.14
C ASP A 105 20.63 -13.98 7.78
N VAL A 106 20.41 -13.01 8.64
CA VAL A 106 19.14 -12.82 9.35
C VAL A 106 18.43 -11.60 8.78
N ARG A 107 17.16 -11.76 8.47
CA ARG A 107 16.30 -10.67 8.00
C ARG A 107 15.02 -10.59 8.81
N LEU A 108 14.56 -9.35 9.01
CA LEU A 108 13.28 -9.07 9.63
C LEU A 108 12.40 -8.36 8.60
N HIS A 109 11.21 -8.91 8.38
CA HIS A 109 10.20 -8.28 7.53
C HIS A 109 8.90 -8.14 8.29
N SER A 110 8.42 -6.90 8.42
CA SER A 110 7.07 -6.61 8.89
C SER A 110 6.12 -6.63 7.72
N ILE A 111 5.06 -7.43 7.80
CA ILE A 111 4.05 -7.53 6.76
C ILE A 111 2.93 -6.55 7.12
N LEU A 112 2.84 -5.46 6.38
CA LEU A 112 1.78 -4.46 6.59
C LEU A 112 0.83 -4.41 5.40
N GLY A 113 0.02 -3.37 5.35
CA GLY A 113 -1.12 -3.29 4.46
C GLY A 113 -0.85 -2.71 3.09
N TYR A 114 -1.93 -2.35 2.44
CA TYR A 114 -1.97 -1.78 1.10
C TYR A 114 -1.10 -0.52 1.02
N GLU A 115 -0.14 -0.51 0.10
CA GLU A 115 0.81 0.60 -0.13
C GLU A 115 1.60 1.06 1.10
N GLU A 116 1.78 0.19 2.09
CA GLU A 116 2.51 0.52 3.31
C GLU A 116 3.97 0.05 3.31
N GLY A 117 4.46 -0.51 2.20
CA GLY A 117 5.84 -0.97 2.08
C GLY A 117 6.86 0.14 2.31
N ASN A 118 7.89 -0.16 3.09
CA ASN A 118 9.01 0.75 3.35
C ASN A 118 10.29 -0.08 3.53
N PRO A 119 11.08 -0.26 2.46
CA PRO A 119 12.28 -1.10 2.51
C PRO A 119 13.30 -0.65 3.55
N GLN A 120 13.42 0.65 3.82
CA GLN A 120 14.36 1.18 4.81
C GLN A 120 14.03 0.72 6.23
N LYS A 121 12.76 0.45 6.51
CA LYS A 121 12.29 -0.03 7.81
C LYS A 121 12.03 -1.54 7.84
N GLY A 122 12.32 -2.24 6.76
CA GLY A 122 12.01 -3.67 6.65
C GLY A 122 10.51 -3.96 6.56
N ILE A 123 9.73 -3.01 6.09
CA ILE A 123 8.28 -3.17 5.93
C ILE A 123 7.97 -3.57 4.50
N VAL A 124 7.20 -4.64 4.33
CA VAL A 124 6.69 -5.08 3.02
C VAL A 124 5.17 -5.13 3.06
N SER A 125 4.54 -4.74 1.95
CA SER A 125 3.10 -4.91 1.81
C SER A 125 2.78 -6.40 1.62
N TYR A 126 1.67 -6.87 2.18
CA TYR A 126 1.20 -8.24 1.96
C TYR A 126 0.92 -8.52 0.47
N LEU A 127 0.71 -7.47 -0.34
CA LEU A 127 0.49 -7.55 -1.79
C LEU A 127 1.79 -7.52 -2.62
N SER A 128 2.93 -7.20 -1.98
CA SER A 128 4.21 -7.19 -2.68
C SER A 128 4.68 -8.63 -2.98
N PRO A 129 5.60 -8.82 -3.95
CA PRO A 129 6.13 -10.15 -4.25
C PRO A 129 6.73 -10.85 -3.01
N VAL A 130 7.48 -10.13 -2.19
CA VAL A 130 8.03 -10.68 -0.94
C VAL A 130 6.91 -10.98 0.06
N GLY A 131 5.95 -10.08 0.22
CA GLY A 131 4.79 -10.27 1.09
C GLY A 131 3.97 -11.48 0.69
N GLU A 132 3.67 -11.65 -0.60
CA GLU A 132 2.92 -12.80 -1.11
C GLU A 132 3.65 -14.12 -0.85
N GLU A 133 4.97 -14.14 -0.99
CA GLU A 133 5.77 -15.33 -0.73
C GLU A 133 5.75 -15.73 0.76
N LEU A 134 5.69 -14.74 1.65
CA LEU A 134 5.69 -14.97 3.10
C LEU A 134 4.31 -15.26 3.67
N MET A 135 3.25 -14.69 3.08
CA MET A 135 1.88 -14.84 3.59
C MET A 135 1.47 -16.30 3.73
N HIS A 136 0.84 -16.61 4.86
CA HIS A 136 0.32 -17.94 5.22
C HIS A 136 1.38 -19.02 5.44
N LYS A 137 2.65 -18.65 5.44
CA LYS A 137 3.74 -19.56 5.82
C LYS A 137 3.82 -19.67 7.35
N SER A 138 4.42 -20.74 7.81
CA SER A 138 4.55 -21.05 9.23
C SER A 138 6.02 -21.09 9.67
N VAL A 139 6.26 -21.01 10.97
CA VAL A 139 7.59 -21.21 11.52
C VAL A 139 8.11 -22.60 11.08
N GLY A 140 9.35 -22.62 10.58
CA GLY A 140 9.98 -23.83 10.03
C GLY A 140 9.86 -23.96 8.51
N ASP A 141 8.99 -23.20 7.87
CA ASP A 141 8.84 -23.22 6.41
C ASP A 141 10.01 -22.50 5.74
N ASP A 142 10.37 -22.99 4.56
CA ASP A 142 11.39 -22.38 3.71
C ASP A 142 10.73 -21.48 2.67
N VAL A 143 11.34 -20.34 2.42
CA VAL A 143 10.88 -19.38 1.39
C VAL A 143 12.07 -18.94 0.55
N MET A 144 11.81 -18.67 -0.74
CA MET A 144 12.83 -18.17 -1.66
C MET A 144 12.64 -16.67 -1.83
N LEU A 145 13.62 -15.89 -1.42
CA LEU A 145 13.57 -14.43 -1.50
C LEU A 145 14.73 -13.89 -2.32
N PRO A 146 14.53 -12.76 -3.03
CA PRO A 146 15.63 -12.13 -3.74
C PRO A 146 16.66 -11.53 -2.78
N ALA A 147 17.92 -11.82 -3.04
CA ALA A 147 19.04 -11.28 -2.29
C ALA A 147 20.25 -11.13 -3.22
N ARG A 148 20.78 -9.92 -3.36
CA ARG A 148 21.99 -9.61 -4.15
C ARG A 148 21.91 -10.14 -5.60
N GLY A 149 20.75 -9.97 -6.26
CA GLY A 149 20.55 -10.43 -7.63
C GLY A 149 20.31 -11.93 -7.80
N LYS A 150 20.22 -12.67 -6.70
CA LYS A 150 19.95 -14.12 -6.68
C LYS A 150 18.71 -14.41 -5.83
N ARG A 151 18.15 -15.60 -5.99
CA ARG A 151 17.12 -16.10 -5.08
C ARG A 151 17.82 -16.96 -4.01
N VAL A 152 17.59 -16.61 -2.77
CA VAL A 152 18.19 -17.29 -1.62
C VAL A 152 17.09 -17.92 -0.78
N SER A 153 17.33 -19.14 -0.30
CA SER A 153 16.42 -19.83 0.61
C SER A 153 16.60 -19.31 2.02
N TYR A 154 15.49 -18.93 2.64
CA TYR A 154 15.41 -18.55 4.05
C TYR A 154 14.42 -19.44 4.76
N GLN A 155 14.73 -19.77 6.00
CA GLN A 155 13.78 -20.46 6.88
C GLN A 155 13.13 -19.43 7.80
N ILE A 156 11.81 -19.55 8.01
CA ILE A 156 11.09 -18.75 8.99
C ILE A 156 11.39 -19.30 10.38
N VAL A 157 12.08 -18.50 11.19
CA VAL A 157 12.50 -18.93 12.53
C VAL A 157 11.62 -18.37 13.64
N ALA A 158 10.96 -17.25 13.41
CA ALA A 158 10.03 -16.67 14.38
C ALA A 158 9.00 -15.78 13.71
N ILE A 159 7.82 -15.70 14.30
CA ILE A 159 6.73 -14.80 13.91
C ILE A 159 6.27 -14.09 15.17
N ARG A 160 6.19 -12.76 15.11
CA ARG A 160 5.76 -11.92 16.25
C ARG A 160 4.98 -10.70 15.78
N LEU A 161 4.37 -10.00 16.70
CA LEU A 161 3.68 -8.75 16.38
C LEU A 161 4.68 -7.72 15.84
N SER A 162 4.33 -7.05 14.74
CA SER A 162 5.19 -6.04 14.16
C SER A 162 5.33 -4.83 15.10
N PRO A 163 6.57 -4.32 15.31
CA PRO A 163 6.77 -3.09 16.07
C PRO A 163 6.26 -1.85 15.34
N HIS A 164 5.91 -1.97 14.06
CA HIS A 164 5.40 -0.88 13.24
C HIS A 164 3.86 -0.82 13.21
N LEU A 165 3.19 -1.73 13.90
CA LEU A 165 1.75 -1.77 13.99
C LEU A 165 1.28 -0.91 15.18
N GLU A 166 0.97 0.35 14.91
CA GLU A 166 0.46 1.31 15.90
C GLU A 166 -0.86 1.95 15.43
#